data_220bb927656b8a7c639827a16adc64ad
#
_entry.id   220bb927656b8a7c639827a16adc64ad
#
_cell.length_a   1.000
_cell.length_b   1.000
_cell.length_c   1.000
_cell.angle_alpha   90.00
_cell.angle_beta   90.00
_cell.angle_gamma   90.00
#
_symmetry.space_group_name_H-M   'P 1'
#
loop_
_entity.id
_entity.type
_entity.pdbx_description
1 polymer ?
#
loop_
_entity_poly.entity_id
_entity_poly.type
_entity_poly.pdbx_seq_one_letter_code
_entity_poly.pdbx_strand_id
1 'polypeptide(L)'
;ALLLIWLVFRSSGESPAQSSTPVSMASVAGPPWLMGDVEGRFTLTLYADLECPFCREYFPLLKRWFGSNADVALQWHHQPLATHEPAASAEARLVECVAEAGGHAAFWQAVEWVYAHTRSDGQGLPDGLRYPESTPAVEQCMASGRADAVIRAQATGATKSGVTATPSLRLLDRQTGQAILLQGPIEGDALLSAMDMLSASEAAATPITEMPADAVGDMPR
;
A
#
# COMPACT_ATOMS: atom_id res chain seq x y z
N ALA A 1 55.76 48.10 38.98
CA ALA A 1 55.60 46.64 38.81
C ALA A 1 54.22 46.37 38.14
N LEU A 2 54.26 46.14 36.84
CA LEU A 2 53.07 45.80 36.05
C LEU A 2 53.18 44.33 35.65
N LEU A 3 52.31 43.49 36.21
CA LEU A 3 52.15 42.09 35.87
C LEU A 3 51.10 41.97 34.77
N LEU A 4 51.52 41.61 33.56
CA LEU A 4 50.69 41.25 32.43
C LEU A 4 50.27 39.79 32.59
N ILE A 5 48.97 39.55 32.81
CA ILE A 5 48.38 38.22 32.83
C ILE A 5 47.92 37.90 31.41
N TRP A 6 48.59 36.91 30.83
CA TRP A 6 48.22 36.31 29.53
C TRP A 6 47.09 35.31 29.73
N LEU A 7 45.88 35.65 29.31
CA LEU A 7 44.75 34.74 29.24
C LEU A 7 44.80 33.96 27.92
N VAL A 8 45.17 32.69 28.02
CA VAL A 8 45.09 31.75 26.89
C VAL A 8 43.65 31.27 26.77
N PHE A 9 42.94 31.78 25.76
CA PHE A 9 41.66 31.21 25.36
C PHE A 9 41.90 29.90 24.63
N ARG A 10 41.63 28.77 25.28
CA ARG A 10 41.47 27.47 24.63
C ARG A 10 40.10 27.48 23.96
N SER A 11 40.05 27.62 22.65
CA SER A 11 38.90 27.27 21.84
C SER A 11 38.73 25.74 21.84
N SER A 12 37.83 25.26 22.64
CA SER A 12 37.29 23.89 22.52
C SER A 12 36.38 23.88 21.33
N GLY A 13 36.82 23.28 20.21
CA GLY A 13 36.00 23.00 19.06
C GLY A 13 34.97 21.92 19.42
N GLU A 14 33.78 22.35 19.76
CA GLU A 14 32.60 21.48 19.81
C GLU A 14 32.14 21.19 18.39
N SER A 15 32.43 19.98 17.91
CA SER A 15 31.75 19.42 16.74
C SER A 15 30.23 19.38 17.00
N PRO A 16 29.42 19.93 16.11
CA PRO A 16 27.98 19.75 16.25
C PRO A 16 27.66 18.26 16.05
N ALA A 17 27.21 17.62 17.14
CA ALA A 17 26.57 16.33 17.07
C ALA A 17 25.40 16.44 16.12
N GLN A 18 25.47 15.72 14.99
CA GLN A 18 24.34 15.57 14.09
C GLN A 18 23.26 14.80 14.85
N SER A 19 22.29 15.55 15.36
CA SER A 19 21.03 14.99 15.82
C SER A 19 20.35 14.36 14.60
N SER A 20 20.50 13.06 14.47
CA SER A 20 19.62 12.26 13.62
C SER A 20 18.23 12.33 14.23
N THR A 21 17.44 13.30 13.78
CA THR A 21 16.00 13.34 14.00
C THR A 21 15.45 12.03 13.45
N PRO A 22 14.73 11.21 14.26
CA PRO A 22 14.04 10.07 13.70
C PRO A 22 13.07 10.63 12.65
N VAL A 23 13.19 10.15 11.41
CA VAL A 23 12.24 10.43 10.36
C VAL A 23 10.91 9.93 10.90
N SER A 24 10.09 10.85 11.36
CA SER A 24 8.70 10.58 11.69
C SER A 24 8.07 10.05 10.40
N MET A 25 7.78 8.74 10.40
CA MET A 25 6.93 8.16 9.36
C MET A 25 5.62 8.93 9.44
N ALA A 26 5.50 9.92 8.57
CA ALA A 26 4.27 10.65 8.40
C ALA A 26 3.22 9.61 8.00
N SER A 27 2.38 9.22 8.96
CA SER A 27 1.19 8.45 8.72
C SER A 27 0.38 9.24 7.70
N VAL A 28 0.30 8.74 6.48
CA VAL A 28 -0.57 9.33 5.45
C VAL A 28 -1.99 9.18 5.98
N ALA A 29 -2.53 10.25 6.51
CA ALA A 29 -3.87 10.26 7.07
C ALA A 29 -4.88 10.22 5.91
N GLY A 30 -5.64 9.15 5.85
CA GLY A 30 -6.72 8.98 4.88
C GLY A 30 -6.42 8.06 3.70
N PRO A 31 -7.45 7.77 2.87
CA PRO A 31 -7.26 6.92 1.69
C PRO A 31 -6.39 7.61 0.62
N PRO A 32 -5.61 6.81 -0.16
CA PRO A 32 -5.55 5.35 -0.11
C PRO A 32 -4.77 4.82 1.11
N TRP A 33 -5.29 3.73 1.71
CA TRP A 33 -4.65 3.08 2.85
C TRP A 33 -3.47 2.25 2.38
N LEU A 34 -2.28 2.57 2.88
CA LEU A 34 -1.02 1.92 2.50
C LEU A 34 -0.48 1.09 3.66
N MET A 35 0.14 -0.04 3.37
CA MET A 35 0.87 -0.89 4.32
C MET A 35 2.25 -1.21 3.73
N GLY A 36 3.29 -1.31 4.57
CA GLY A 36 4.65 -1.65 4.19
C GLY A 36 5.50 -0.44 3.82
N ASP A 37 6.46 -0.60 2.92
CA ASP A 37 7.37 0.48 2.54
C ASP A 37 6.71 1.41 1.51
N VAL A 38 6.18 2.54 2.00
CA VAL A 38 5.52 3.55 1.14
C VAL A 38 6.48 4.21 0.14
N GLU A 39 7.79 4.11 0.35
CA GLU A 39 8.82 4.58 -0.57
C GLU A 39 9.39 3.45 -1.44
N GLY A 40 8.96 2.21 -1.24
CA GLY A 40 9.38 1.05 -2.01
C GLY A 40 9.20 1.23 -3.51
N ARG A 41 10.00 0.52 -4.29
CA ARG A 41 9.96 0.57 -5.75
C ARG A 41 8.58 0.18 -6.30
N PHE A 42 7.93 -0.81 -5.66
CA PHE A 42 6.67 -1.34 -6.17
C PHE A 42 5.49 -0.91 -5.31
N THR A 43 4.37 -0.62 -5.97
CA THR A 43 3.07 -0.48 -5.31
C THR A 43 2.15 -1.58 -5.80
N LEU A 44 1.65 -2.39 -4.87
CA LEU A 44 0.66 -3.42 -5.12
C LEU A 44 -0.72 -2.92 -4.66
N THR A 45 -1.58 -2.52 -5.59
CA THR A 45 -2.95 -2.15 -5.26
C THR A 45 -3.84 -3.38 -5.23
N LEU A 46 -4.41 -3.68 -4.07
CA LEU A 46 -5.39 -4.75 -3.90
C LEU A 46 -6.80 -4.18 -4.07
N TYR A 47 -7.50 -4.59 -5.11
CA TYR A 47 -8.92 -4.34 -5.29
C TYR A 47 -9.70 -5.45 -4.59
N ALA A 48 -10.38 -5.09 -3.52
CA ALA A 48 -11.00 -6.05 -2.62
C ALA A 48 -12.44 -5.68 -2.26
N ASP A 49 -13.22 -6.72 -2.07
CA ASP A 49 -14.56 -6.69 -1.52
C ASP A 49 -14.56 -7.43 -0.19
N LEU A 50 -15.05 -6.80 0.86
CA LEU A 50 -15.07 -7.37 2.21
C LEU A 50 -16.03 -8.57 2.35
N GLU A 51 -17.01 -8.67 1.47
CA GLU A 51 -17.93 -9.81 1.39
C GLU A 51 -17.46 -10.92 0.43
N CYS A 52 -16.36 -10.71 -0.30
CA CYS A 52 -15.85 -11.70 -1.22
C CYS A 52 -15.09 -12.82 -0.49
N PRO A 53 -15.52 -14.09 -0.58
CA PRO A 53 -14.87 -15.21 0.09
C PRO A 53 -13.43 -15.42 -0.39
N PHE A 54 -13.15 -15.20 -1.66
CA PHE A 54 -11.79 -15.28 -2.22
C PHE A 54 -10.87 -14.19 -1.68
N CYS A 55 -11.38 -12.96 -1.46
CA CYS A 55 -10.62 -11.89 -0.81
C CYS A 55 -10.29 -12.24 0.64
N ARG A 56 -11.27 -12.76 1.36
CA ARG A 56 -11.12 -13.20 2.76
C ARG A 56 -10.03 -14.26 2.91
N GLU A 57 -9.99 -15.26 2.02
CA GLU A 57 -8.97 -16.31 2.04
C GLU A 57 -7.60 -15.80 1.59
N TYR A 58 -7.58 -14.91 0.61
CA TYR A 58 -6.35 -14.41 0.00
C TYR A 58 -5.62 -13.37 0.85
N PHE A 59 -6.34 -12.48 1.52
CA PHE A 59 -5.74 -11.36 2.24
C PHE A 59 -4.68 -11.78 3.29
N PRO A 60 -4.90 -12.82 4.15
CA PRO A 60 -3.87 -13.29 5.06
C PRO A 60 -2.62 -13.86 4.36
N LEU A 61 -2.78 -14.48 3.18
CA LEU A 61 -1.68 -15.00 2.39
C LEU A 61 -0.83 -13.84 1.86
N LEU A 62 -1.50 -12.86 1.28
CA LEU A 62 -0.87 -11.65 0.76
C LEU A 62 -0.14 -10.87 1.86
N LYS A 63 -0.74 -10.73 3.05
CA LYS A 63 -0.08 -10.09 4.20
C LYS A 63 1.22 -10.79 4.60
N ARG A 64 1.25 -12.12 4.62
CA ARG A 64 2.47 -12.87 4.95
C ARG A 64 3.55 -12.66 3.88
N TRP A 65 3.17 -12.76 2.61
CA TRP A 65 4.08 -12.53 1.50
C TRP A 65 4.69 -11.13 1.58
N PHE A 66 3.86 -10.14 1.87
CA PHE A 66 4.23 -8.75 2.02
C PHE A 66 5.26 -8.51 3.13
N GLY A 67 5.12 -9.18 4.26
CA GLY A 67 6.08 -9.12 5.37
C GLY A 67 7.47 -9.65 5.02
N SER A 68 7.59 -10.40 3.92
CA SER A 68 8.86 -10.96 3.42
C SER A 68 9.43 -10.19 2.23
N ASN A 69 8.72 -9.17 1.71
CA ASN A 69 9.10 -8.40 0.52
C ASN A 69 9.09 -6.90 0.84
N ALA A 70 10.22 -6.41 1.35
CA ALA A 70 10.32 -5.08 1.95
C ALA A 70 10.22 -3.91 0.95
N ASP A 71 10.43 -4.14 -0.34
CA ASP A 71 10.45 -3.09 -1.39
C ASP A 71 9.07 -2.90 -2.07
N VAL A 72 8.01 -3.24 -1.35
CA VAL A 72 6.63 -3.19 -1.87
C VAL A 72 5.71 -2.47 -0.89
N ALA A 73 4.93 -1.52 -1.39
CA ALA A 73 3.78 -0.93 -0.70
C ALA A 73 2.49 -1.65 -1.09
N LEU A 74 1.70 -2.11 -0.12
CA LEU A 74 0.34 -2.58 -0.35
C LEU A 74 -0.63 -1.40 -0.22
N GLN A 75 -1.42 -1.17 -1.25
CA GLN A 75 -2.49 -0.18 -1.27
C GLN A 75 -3.85 -0.86 -1.30
N TRP A 76 -4.72 -0.52 -0.35
CA TRP A 76 -6.11 -0.98 -0.37
C TRP A 76 -6.96 -0.16 -1.31
N HIS A 77 -7.87 -0.84 -2.02
CA HIS A 77 -8.84 -0.22 -2.89
C HIS A 77 -10.19 -0.94 -2.78
N HIS A 78 -11.20 -0.25 -2.30
CA HIS A 78 -12.55 -0.83 -2.20
C HIS A 78 -13.15 -1.11 -3.57
N GLN A 79 -13.63 -2.34 -3.75
CA GLN A 79 -14.35 -2.79 -4.94
C GLN A 79 -15.55 -3.65 -4.53
N PRO A 80 -16.59 -3.06 -3.89
CA PRO A 80 -17.80 -3.79 -3.57
C PRO A 80 -18.48 -4.28 -4.85
N LEU A 81 -18.76 -5.58 -4.91
CA LEU A 81 -19.41 -6.20 -6.05
C LEU A 81 -20.93 -6.10 -5.91
N ALA A 82 -21.62 -5.85 -7.01
CA ALA A 82 -23.07 -5.71 -7.03
C ALA A 82 -23.80 -6.94 -6.47
N THR A 83 -23.20 -8.13 -6.62
CA THR A 83 -23.73 -9.40 -6.08
C THR A 83 -23.67 -9.49 -4.56
N HIS A 84 -22.83 -8.68 -3.92
CA HIS A 84 -22.63 -8.66 -2.47
C HIS A 84 -23.29 -7.46 -1.78
N GLU A 85 -24.01 -6.64 -2.55
CA GLU A 85 -24.71 -5.48 -1.97
C GLU A 85 -26.00 -5.90 -1.23
N PRO A 86 -26.39 -5.20 -0.16
CA PRO A 86 -25.79 -3.97 0.38
C PRO A 86 -24.68 -4.21 1.41
N ALA A 87 -24.35 -5.47 1.71
CA ALA A 87 -23.40 -5.82 2.79
C ALA A 87 -21.99 -5.32 2.48
N ALA A 88 -21.53 -5.49 1.24
CA ALA A 88 -20.18 -5.07 0.81
C ALA A 88 -19.92 -3.57 1.04
N SER A 89 -20.86 -2.71 0.63
CA SER A 89 -20.76 -1.27 0.90
C SER A 89 -20.89 -0.91 2.38
N ALA A 90 -21.71 -1.64 3.14
CA ALA A 90 -21.87 -1.41 4.57
C ALA A 90 -20.58 -1.72 5.34
N GLU A 91 -19.91 -2.81 5.01
CA GLU A 91 -18.63 -3.21 5.61
C GLU A 91 -17.49 -2.29 5.16
N ALA A 92 -17.44 -1.90 3.89
CA ALA A 92 -16.49 -0.88 3.42
C ALA A 92 -16.66 0.46 4.16
N ARG A 93 -17.91 0.87 4.41
CA ARG A 93 -18.19 2.08 5.22
C ARG A 93 -17.73 1.92 6.66
N LEU A 94 -17.90 0.74 7.25
CA LEU A 94 -17.44 0.47 8.61
C LEU A 94 -15.93 0.67 8.73
N VAL A 95 -15.14 0.05 7.86
CA VAL A 95 -13.68 0.14 7.95
C VAL A 95 -13.16 1.56 7.68
N GLU A 96 -13.79 2.31 6.76
CA GLU A 96 -13.45 3.72 6.53
C GLU A 96 -13.81 4.58 7.75
N CYS A 97 -14.97 4.37 8.37
CA CYS A 97 -15.35 5.12 9.56
C CYS A 97 -14.50 4.80 10.79
N VAL A 98 -14.08 3.55 10.94
CA VAL A 98 -13.11 3.16 11.99
C VAL A 98 -11.78 3.84 11.75
N ALA A 99 -11.33 3.88 10.51
CA ALA A 99 -10.09 4.55 10.12
C ALA A 99 -10.16 6.08 10.31
N GLU A 100 -11.27 6.72 10.02
CA GLU A 100 -11.46 8.15 10.27
C GLU A 100 -11.31 8.48 11.75
N ALA A 101 -11.81 7.61 12.64
CA ALA A 101 -11.75 7.81 14.08
C ALA A 101 -10.42 7.41 14.72
N GLY A 102 -9.78 6.34 14.23
CA GLY A 102 -8.62 5.69 14.84
C GLY A 102 -7.33 5.71 13.99
N GLY A 103 -7.41 6.22 12.76
CA GLY A 103 -6.27 6.35 11.87
C GLY A 103 -5.89 5.05 11.16
N HIS A 104 -4.69 5.07 10.59
CA HIS A 104 -4.17 4.05 9.69
C HIS A 104 -4.18 2.62 10.27
N ALA A 105 -3.70 2.45 11.51
CA ALA A 105 -3.67 1.12 12.13
C ALA A 105 -5.08 0.56 12.36
N ALA A 106 -6.02 1.42 12.73
CA ALA A 106 -7.41 1.05 12.95
C ALA A 106 -8.10 0.58 11.66
N PHE A 107 -7.75 1.15 10.49
CA PHE A 107 -8.22 0.67 9.19
C PHE A 107 -7.91 -0.82 9.00
N TRP A 108 -6.63 -1.19 9.12
CA TRP A 108 -6.19 -2.56 8.87
C TRP A 108 -6.74 -3.55 9.90
N GLN A 109 -6.84 -3.13 11.16
CA GLN A 109 -7.49 -3.93 12.20
C GLN A 109 -8.97 -4.17 11.89
N ALA A 110 -9.69 -3.15 11.40
CA ALA A 110 -11.08 -3.28 11.01
C ALA A 110 -11.26 -4.19 9.80
N VAL A 111 -10.39 -4.11 8.78
CA VAL A 111 -10.41 -5.03 7.63
C VAL A 111 -10.23 -6.48 8.09
N GLU A 112 -9.24 -6.75 8.95
CA GLU A 112 -9.00 -8.09 9.49
C GLU A 112 -10.19 -8.58 10.31
N TRP A 113 -10.76 -7.70 11.12
CA TRP A 113 -11.92 -8.03 11.93
C TRP A 113 -13.15 -8.36 11.07
N VAL A 114 -13.42 -7.58 10.03
CA VAL A 114 -14.52 -7.86 9.10
C VAL A 114 -14.33 -9.21 8.45
N TYR A 115 -13.15 -9.49 7.87
CA TYR A 115 -12.87 -10.79 7.27
C TYR A 115 -12.97 -11.98 8.25
N ALA A 116 -12.69 -11.75 9.51
CA ALA A 116 -12.82 -12.80 10.53
C ALA A 116 -14.29 -13.09 10.91
N HIS A 117 -15.21 -12.16 10.67
CA HIS A 117 -16.57 -12.24 11.20
C HIS A 117 -17.67 -12.19 10.15
N THR A 118 -17.39 -11.68 8.94
CA THR A 118 -18.38 -11.68 7.86
C THR A 118 -18.81 -13.10 7.49
N ARG A 119 -20.09 -13.25 7.13
CA ARG A 119 -20.64 -14.49 6.58
C ARG A 119 -20.31 -14.67 5.10
N SER A 120 -19.78 -13.61 4.46
CA SER A 120 -19.45 -13.54 3.03
C SER A 120 -20.64 -13.68 2.08
N ASP A 121 -20.40 -13.60 0.78
CA ASP A 121 -21.41 -13.75 -0.29
C ASP A 121 -22.63 -12.82 -0.15
N GLY A 122 -22.41 -11.59 0.32
CA GLY A 122 -23.43 -10.58 0.48
C GLY A 122 -24.31 -10.76 1.71
N GLN A 123 -23.97 -11.70 2.61
CA GLN A 123 -24.74 -11.97 3.82
C GLN A 123 -24.41 -11.02 4.97
N GLY A 124 -23.27 -10.34 4.90
CA GLY A 124 -22.84 -9.37 5.90
C GLY A 124 -22.41 -9.97 7.24
N LEU A 125 -22.14 -9.10 8.17
CA LEU A 125 -21.86 -9.47 9.56
C LEU A 125 -23.09 -10.13 10.21
N PRO A 126 -22.88 -11.05 11.16
CA PRO A 126 -23.98 -11.63 11.94
C PRO A 126 -24.83 -10.57 12.62
N ASP A 127 -26.14 -10.81 12.69
CA ASP A 127 -27.09 -9.89 13.31
C ASP A 127 -26.71 -9.56 14.75
N GLY A 128 -26.67 -8.28 15.08
CA GLY A 128 -26.31 -7.79 16.40
C GLY A 128 -24.80 -7.77 16.68
N LEU A 129 -23.96 -8.34 15.82
CA LEU A 129 -22.52 -8.22 15.95
C LEU A 129 -22.09 -6.79 15.62
N ARG A 130 -21.28 -6.20 16.47
CA ARG A 130 -20.74 -4.86 16.31
C ARG A 130 -19.22 -4.89 16.39
N TYR A 131 -18.58 -3.96 15.69
CA TYR A 131 -17.14 -3.76 15.82
C TYR A 131 -16.79 -3.41 17.28
N PRO A 132 -15.85 -4.11 17.93
CA PRO A 132 -15.60 -3.96 19.38
C PRO A 132 -15.21 -2.55 19.80
N GLU A 133 -14.47 -1.83 18.95
CA GLU A 133 -13.98 -0.49 19.22
C GLU A 133 -14.87 0.58 18.58
N SER A 134 -16.16 0.29 18.37
CA SER A 134 -17.12 1.26 17.87
C SER A 134 -17.29 2.39 18.88
N THR A 135 -16.89 3.59 18.47
CA THR A 135 -17.04 4.82 19.26
C THR A 135 -18.22 5.64 18.75
N PRO A 136 -18.71 6.63 19.50
CA PRO A 136 -19.73 7.57 19.01
C PRO A 136 -19.32 8.26 17.69
N ALA A 137 -18.01 8.50 17.48
CA ALA A 137 -17.49 9.06 16.23
C ALA A 137 -17.66 8.10 15.05
N VAL A 138 -17.37 6.80 15.25
CA VAL A 138 -17.61 5.75 14.24
C VAL A 138 -19.11 5.66 13.91
N GLU A 139 -19.97 5.62 14.92
CA GLU A 139 -21.43 5.52 14.73
C GLU A 139 -21.97 6.75 13.98
N GLN A 140 -21.50 7.95 14.31
CA GLN A 140 -21.86 9.17 13.59
C GLN A 140 -21.38 9.14 12.13
N CYS A 141 -20.16 8.65 11.88
CA CYS A 141 -19.65 8.47 10.52
C CYS A 141 -20.53 7.52 9.74
N MET A 142 -20.83 6.35 10.30
CA MET A 142 -21.71 5.33 9.69
C MET A 142 -23.07 5.91 9.33
N ALA A 143 -23.69 6.64 10.24
CA ALA A 143 -25.00 7.25 10.04
C ALA A 143 -25.01 8.35 8.98
N SER A 144 -23.88 9.05 8.80
CA SER A 144 -23.78 10.16 7.85
C SER A 144 -23.61 9.74 6.38
N GLY A 145 -23.14 8.51 6.13
CA GLY A 145 -22.82 8.01 4.80
C GLY A 145 -21.68 8.75 4.09
N ARG A 146 -20.89 9.57 4.79
CA ARG A 146 -19.82 10.39 4.16
C ARG A 146 -18.71 9.55 3.55
N ALA A 147 -18.44 8.35 4.09
CA ALA A 147 -17.47 7.41 3.54
C ALA A 147 -17.88 6.84 2.17
N ASP A 148 -19.17 6.87 1.83
CA ASP A 148 -19.67 6.30 0.57
C ASP A 148 -19.09 6.99 -0.68
N ALA A 149 -18.69 8.25 -0.56
CA ALA A 149 -18.12 8.98 -1.67
C ALA A 149 -16.75 8.41 -2.08
N VAL A 150 -15.89 8.10 -1.11
CA VAL A 150 -14.57 7.51 -1.39
C VAL A 150 -14.71 6.08 -1.90
N ILE A 151 -15.59 5.27 -1.32
CA ILE A 151 -15.86 3.89 -1.74
C ILE A 151 -16.34 3.87 -3.20
N ARG A 152 -17.33 4.69 -3.55
CA ARG A 152 -17.83 4.79 -4.94
C ARG A 152 -16.78 5.31 -5.92
N ALA A 153 -15.97 6.27 -5.52
CA ALA A 153 -14.89 6.79 -6.36
C ALA A 153 -13.86 5.70 -6.65
N GLN A 154 -13.47 4.93 -5.64
CA GLN A 154 -12.57 3.80 -5.79
C GLN A 154 -13.16 2.72 -6.70
N ALA A 155 -14.36 2.24 -6.44
CA ALA A 155 -15.03 1.22 -7.26
C ALA A 155 -15.18 1.67 -8.73
N THR A 156 -15.54 2.94 -8.95
CA THR A 156 -15.62 3.51 -10.29
C THR A 156 -14.26 3.54 -10.99
N GLY A 157 -13.21 3.92 -10.25
CA GLY A 157 -11.83 3.94 -10.75
C GLY A 157 -11.33 2.53 -11.11
N ALA A 158 -11.61 1.56 -10.26
CA ALA A 158 -11.26 0.15 -10.48
C ALA A 158 -11.92 -0.38 -11.77
N THR A 159 -13.23 -0.18 -11.92
CA THR A 159 -13.96 -0.62 -13.12
C THR A 159 -13.39 0.04 -14.40
N LYS A 160 -13.10 1.35 -14.37
CA LYS A 160 -12.46 2.05 -15.51
C LYS A 160 -11.06 1.51 -15.80
N SER A 161 -10.36 0.98 -14.82
CA SER A 161 -9.03 0.37 -14.97
C SER A 161 -9.08 -1.10 -15.39
N GLY A 162 -10.25 -1.65 -15.71
CA GLY A 162 -10.44 -3.02 -16.20
C GLY A 162 -10.58 -4.07 -15.09
N VAL A 163 -10.79 -3.67 -13.84
CA VAL A 163 -11.07 -4.61 -12.75
C VAL A 163 -12.50 -5.13 -12.90
N THR A 164 -12.66 -6.44 -13.04
CA THR A 164 -13.94 -7.11 -13.26
C THR A 164 -14.30 -8.11 -12.16
N ALA A 165 -13.35 -8.44 -11.29
CA ALA A 165 -13.52 -9.40 -10.21
C ALA A 165 -12.65 -9.02 -9.01
N THR A 166 -12.95 -9.61 -7.86
CA THR A 166 -12.15 -9.49 -6.63
C THR A 166 -11.74 -10.87 -6.11
N PRO A 167 -10.52 -11.01 -5.55
CA PRO A 167 -9.47 -10.01 -5.53
C PRO A 167 -8.90 -9.74 -6.94
N SER A 168 -8.44 -8.52 -7.17
CA SER A 168 -7.56 -8.19 -8.31
C SER A 168 -6.40 -7.38 -7.79
N LEU A 169 -5.26 -7.45 -8.48
CA LEU A 169 -4.03 -6.78 -8.07
C LEU A 169 -3.50 -5.93 -9.23
N ARG A 170 -3.16 -4.68 -8.96
CA ARG A 170 -2.39 -3.86 -9.89
C ARG A 170 -1.00 -3.65 -9.31
N LEU A 171 0.00 -4.24 -9.95
CA LEU A 171 1.39 -4.03 -9.62
C LEU A 171 1.93 -2.88 -10.47
N LEU A 172 2.46 -1.86 -9.81
CA LEU A 172 3.09 -0.67 -10.41
C LEU A 172 4.56 -0.65 -10.02
N ASP A 173 5.44 -0.57 -11.00
CA ASP A 173 6.84 -0.17 -10.79
C ASP A 173 6.92 1.36 -10.82
N ARG A 174 7.24 1.98 -9.69
CA ARG A 174 7.30 3.44 -9.53
C ARG A 174 8.49 4.08 -10.25
N GLN A 175 9.55 3.30 -10.54
CA GLN A 175 10.71 3.79 -11.27
C GLN A 175 10.42 3.92 -12.76
N THR A 176 9.78 2.91 -13.34
CA THR A 176 9.46 2.90 -14.78
C THR A 176 8.09 3.49 -15.11
N GLY A 177 7.19 3.55 -14.13
CA GLY A 177 5.78 3.91 -14.31
C GLY A 177 4.94 2.81 -14.97
N GLN A 178 5.54 1.67 -15.28
CA GLN A 178 4.83 0.54 -15.87
C GLN A 178 4.00 -0.21 -14.84
N ALA A 179 2.88 -0.77 -15.29
CA ALA A 179 2.01 -1.51 -14.42
C ALA A 179 1.33 -2.66 -15.13
N ILE A 180 1.01 -3.71 -14.36
CA ILE A 180 0.24 -4.86 -14.82
C ILE A 180 -0.97 -5.07 -13.92
N LEU A 181 -2.12 -5.40 -14.50
CA LEU A 181 -3.32 -5.83 -13.77
C LEU A 181 -3.42 -7.35 -13.81
N LEU A 182 -3.48 -7.94 -12.64
CA LEU A 182 -3.61 -9.37 -12.41
C LEU A 182 -4.97 -9.63 -11.76
N GLN A 183 -5.77 -10.54 -12.29
CA GLN A 183 -7.10 -10.84 -11.76
C GLN A 183 -7.12 -12.17 -11.03
N GLY A 184 -7.79 -12.21 -9.90
CA GLY A 184 -7.84 -13.35 -9.00
C GLY A 184 -6.76 -13.35 -7.92
N PRO A 185 -6.74 -14.37 -7.05
CA PRO A 185 -5.69 -14.56 -6.07
C PRO A 185 -4.39 -15.01 -6.77
N ILE A 186 -3.34 -14.21 -6.63
CA ILE A 186 -2.05 -14.45 -7.30
C ILE A 186 -1.05 -14.98 -6.27
N GLU A 187 -0.40 -16.08 -6.58
CA GLU A 187 0.62 -16.66 -5.71
C GLU A 187 1.89 -15.81 -5.65
N GLY A 188 2.62 -15.91 -4.54
CA GLY A 188 3.80 -15.07 -4.28
C GLY A 188 4.89 -15.15 -5.36
N ASP A 189 5.15 -16.35 -5.90
CA ASP A 189 6.14 -16.54 -6.97
C ASP A 189 5.71 -15.86 -8.28
N ALA A 190 4.41 -15.86 -8.57
CA ALA A 190 3.88 -15.14 -9.73
C ALA A 190 3.95 -13.61 -9.54
N LEU A 191 3.79 -13.11 -8.30
CA LEU A 191 4.03 -11.70 -7.99
C LEU A 191 5.50 -11.31 -8.19
N LEU A 192 6.44 -12.14 -7.72
CA LEU A 192 7.87 -11.91 -7.95
C LEU A 192 8.21 -11.91 -9.45
N SER A 193 7.68 -12.86 -10.20
CA SER A 193 7.86 -12.91 -11.67
C SER A 193 7.30 -11.67 -12.37
N ALA A 194 6.17 -11.14 -11.90
CA ALA A 194 5.60 -9.90 -12.44
C ALA A 194 6.47 -8.68 -12.11
N MET A 195 7.06 -8.62 -10.90
CA MET A 195 8.00 -7.57 -10.51
C MET A 195 9.27 -7.61 -11.39
N ASP A 196 9.83 -8.80 -11.59
CA ASP A 196 11.00 -9.00 -12.47
C ASP A 196 10.71 -8.55 -13.90
N MET A 197 9.54 -8.89 -14.43
CA MET A 197 9.12 -8.51 -15.77
C MET A 197 8.99 -6.99 -15.93
N LEU A 198 8.41 -6.30 -14.94
CA LEU A 198 8.30 -4.83 -14.97
C LEU A 198 9.69 -4.17 -14.85
N SER A 199 10.59 -4.76 -14.05
CA SER A 199 11.97 -4.29 -13.88
C SER A 199 12.81 -4.47 -15.15
N ALA A 200 12.64 -5.59 -15.85
CA ALA A 200 13.40 -5.91 -17.06
C ALA A 200 13.06 -4.97 -18.24
N SER A 201 11.86 -4.41 -18.26
CA SER A 201 11.45 -3.41 -19.27
C SER A 201 12.32 -2.16 -19.25
N GLU A 202 12.92 -1.80 -18.11
CA GLU A 202 13.87 -0.69 -17.98
C GLU A 202 15.19 -1.00 -18.68
N ALA A 203 15.70 -2.24 -18.52
CA ALA A 203 16.95 -2.67 -19.14
C ALA A 203 16.88 -2.68 -20.68
N ALA A 204 15.69 -2.96 -21.24
CA ALA A 204 15.46 -2.93 -22.68
C ALA A 204 15.33 -1.52 -23.26
N ALA A 205 14.98 -0.54 -22.44
CA ALA A 205 14.83 0.86 -22.83
C ALA A 205 16.17 1.65 -22.79
N THR A 206 17.22 1.10 -22.18
CA THR A 206 18.56 1.71 -22.21
C THR A 206 19.15 1.53 -23.60
N PRO A 207 19.47 2.60 -24.36
CA PRO A 207 20.07 2.44 -25.68
C PRO A 207 21.37 1.69 -25.52
N ILE A 208 21.56 0.61 -26.29
CA ILE A 208 22.84 -0.07 -26.42
C ILE A 208 23.80 1.02 -26.89
N THR A 209 24.70 1.47 -26.02
CA THR A 209 25.77 2.35 -26.41
C THR A 209 26.54 1.62 -27.51
N GLU A 210 26.43 2.15 -28.71
CA GLU A 210 27.09 1.62 -29.92
C GLU A 210 28.55 1.32 -29.57
N MET A 211 28.93 0.03 -29.69
CA MET A 211 30.32 -0.34 -29.53
C MET A 211 31.15 0.47 -30.54
N PRO A 212 32.26 1.12 -30.13
CA PRO A 212 33.07 1.85 -31.06
C PRO A 212 33.47 0.94 -32.22
N ALA A 213 33.36 1.44 -33.45
CA ALA A 213 33.65 0.72 -34.69
C ALA A 213 35.11 0.29 -34.84
N ASP A 214 35.98 0.61 -33.88
CA ASP A 214 37.40 0.40 -33.90
C ASP A 214 37.88 -0.97 -33.41
N ALA A 215 36.94 -1.87 -33.05
CA ALA A 215 37.29 -3.23 -32.59
C ALA A 215 37.43 -4.28 -33.74
N VAL A 216 37.36 -3.87 -35.01
CA VAL A 216 37.64 -4.71 -36.16
C VAL A 216 39.06 -4.42 -36.64
N GLY A 217 40.04 -4.73 -35.80
CA GLY A 217 41.45 -4.64 -36.09
C GLY A 217 42.11 -6.00 -36.14
N ASP A 218 42.61 -6.34 -37.31
CA ASP A 218 43.67 -7.32 -37.59
C ASP A 218 43.46 -8.79 -37.18
N MET A 219 42.89 -9.59 -38.13
CA MET A 219 43.29 -10.99 -38.23
C MET A 219 44.54 -11.11 -39.11
N PRO A 220 45.64 -11.72 -38.58
CA PRO A 220 46.79 -12.01 -39.43
C PRO A 220 46.47 -13.11 -40.42
N ARG A 221 46.97 -12.95 -41.64
CA ARG A 221 46.91 -13.90 -42.74
C ARG A 221 47.82 -15.08 -42.50
#